data_05377fcf7081d201b6211547bf470678
#
_entry.id   05377fcf7081d201b6211547bf470678
#
_cell.length_a   1.000
_cell.length_b   1.000
_cell.length_c   1.000
_cell.angle_alpha   90.00
_cell.angle_beta   90.00
_cell.angle_gamma   90.00
#
_symmetry.space_group_name_H-M   'P 1'
#
loop_
_entity.id
_entity.type
_entity.pdbx_description
1 polymer ?
#
loop_
_entity_poly.entity_id
_entity_poly.type
_entity_poly.pdbx_seq_one_letter_code
_entity_poly.pdbx_strand_id
1 'polypeptide(L)'
;SLDGSVDVALLLQASAKECGINLEVKKEPNDGYWSNVWNKPGVGMCTSYWSGRPTPDWMFSTCCIAASEWNDMAWRDTPAADAFNALVTAAKGELDDKKRHEMYFECQRLMNEDGGYITWSYGQNVSANNKRLAHSPTVAGNWHLDGCKITERWWFA
;
A
#
# COMPACT_ATOMS: atom_id res chain seq x y z
N SER A 1 10.33 -10.21 3.62
CA SER A 1 9.98 -9.51 2.41
C SER A 1 8.96 -10.30 1.57
N LEU A 2 8.63 -9.82 0.40
CA LEU A 2 7.65 -10.44 -0.52
C LEU A 2 8.34 -11.43 -1.45
N ASP A 3 7.68 -12.56 -1.71
CA ASP A 3 8.06 -13.45 -2.79
C ASP A 3 8.01 -12.68 -4.13
N GLY A 4 9.01 -12.85 -4.97
CA GLY A 4 9.13 -12.15 -6.25
C GLY A 4 9.67 -10.72 -6.17
N SER A 5 9.90 -10.15 -4.98
CA SER A 5 10.39 -8.77 -4.87
C SER A 5 11.76 -8.52 -5.51
N VAL A 6 12.63 -9.53 -5.50
CA VAL A 6 13.94 -9.45 -6.17
C VAL A 6 13.75 -9.43 -7.69
N ASP A 7 12.86 -10.27 -8.23
CA ASP A 7 12.60 -10.34 -9.66
C ASP A 7 12.00 -9.02 -10.18
N VAL A 8 11.07 -8.45 -9.43
CA VAL A 8 10.51 -7.12 -9.73
C VAL A 8 11.58 -6.04 -9.70
N ALA A 9 12.46 -6.04 -8.71
CA ALA A 9 13.55 -5.08 -8.62
C ALA A 9 14.52 -5.18 -9.82
N LEU A 10 14.80 -6.39 -10.29
CA LEU A 10 15.63 -6.62 -11.48
C LEU A 10 14.94 -6.16 -12.77
N LEU A 11 13.64 -6.40 -12.91
CA LEU A 11 12.87 -5.88 -14.04
C LEU A 11 12.84 -4.36 -14.05
N LEU A 12 12.62 -3.75 -12.89
CA LEU A 12 12.64 -2.29 -12.75
C LEU A 12 14.02 -1.72 -13.06
N GLN A 13 15.10 -2.37 -12.60
CA GLN A 13 16.47 -1.99 -12.94
C GLN A 13 16.69 -1.98 -14.46
N ALA A 14 16.22 -3.00 -15.16
CA ALA A 14 16.35 -3.11 -16.61
C ALA A 14 15.61 -1.96 -17.32
N SER A 15 14.36 -1.69 -16.94
CA SER A 15 13.55 -0.60 -17.51
C SER A 15 14.14 0.78 -17.20
N ALA A 16 14.61 0.99 -15.97
CA ALA A 16 15.23 2.26 -15.54
C ALA A 16 16.48 2.57 -16.36
N LYS A 17 17.26 1.54 -16.71
CA LYS A 17 18.46 1.70 -17.55
C LYS A 17 18.14 2.25 -18.94
N GLU A 18 17.02 1.85 -19.53
CA GLU A 18 16.56 2.38 -20.83
C GLU A 18 16.27 3.88 -20.78
N CYS A 19 15.90 4.40 -19.60
CA CYS A 19 15.70 5.81 -19.33
C CYS A 19 16.95 6.55 -18.82
N GLY A 20 18.11 5.90 -18.81
CA GLY A 20 19.36 6.47 -18.32
C GLY A 20 19.50 6.51 -16.80
N ILE A 21 18.61 5.83 -16.07
CA ILE A 21 18.66 5.74 -14.61
C ILE A 21 19.42 4.47 -14.20
N ASN A 22 20.50 4.62 -13.45
CA ASN A 22 21.28 3.49 -12.95
C ASN A 22 20.80 3.09 -11.56
N LEU A 23 20.05 1.98 -11.48
CA LEU A 23 19.62 1.39 -10.21
C LEU A 23 20.55 0.25 -9.83
N GLU A 24 21.00 0.24 -8.59
CA GLU A 24 21.74 -0.87 -7.99
C GLU A 24 20.80 -1.68 -7.10
N VAL A 25 20.57 -2.94 -7.44
CA VAL A 25 19.71 -3.83 -6.65
C VAL A 25 20.53 -4.48 -5.56
N LYS A 26 20.20 -4.17 -4.32
CA LYS A 26 20.80 -4.76 -3.12
C LYS A 26 19.82 -5.73 -2.48
N LYS A 27 20.16 -7.00 -2.45
CA LYS A 27 19.37 -8.03 -1.77
C LYS A 27 19.71 -8.04 -0.29
N GLU A 28 18.71 -7.83 0.53
CA GLU A 28 18.82 -7.89 1.98
C GLU A 28 18.11 -9.12 2.55
N PRO A 29 18.58 -9.69 3.67
CA PRO A 29 17.88 -10.78 4.35
C PRO A 29 16.46 -10.36 4.80
N ASN A 30 15.54 -11.32 4.85
CA ASN A 30 14.21 -11.08 5.39
C ASN A 30 14.25 -10.69 6.88
N ASP A 31 15.16 -11.34 7.62
CA ASP A 31 15.39 -10.99 9.00
C ASP A 31 15.99 -9.59 9.12
N GLY A 32 15.32 -8.77 9.90
CA GLY A 32 15.73 -7.37 10.08
C GLY A 32 15.35 -6.41 8.94
N TYR A 33 14.74 -6.86 7.84
CA TYR A 33 14.39 -5.98 6.72
C TYR A 33 13.53 -4.78 7.14
N TRP A 34 12.48 -5.03 7.88
CA TRP A 34 11.56 -3.99 8.39
C TRP A 34 12.22 -3.06 9.41
N SER A 35 13.21 -3.54 10.13
CA SER A 35 13.93 -2.76 11.13
C SER A 35 15.07 -1.94 10.56
N ASN A 36 15.70 -2.39 9.47
CA ASN A 36 16.96 -1.84 8.99
C ASN A 36 16.87 -1.22 7.59
N VAL A 37 15.86 -1.58 6.79
CA VAL A 37 15.73 -1.14 5.39
C VAL A 37 14.47 -0.32 5.17
N TRP A 38 13.30 -0.90 5.48
CA TRP A 38 12.03 -0.25 5.22
C TRP A 38 11.89 1.03 6.04
N ASN A 39 11.51 2.12 5.36
CA ASN A 39 11.28 3.44 5.93
C ASN A 39 12.46 3.96 6.78
N LYS A 40 13.69 3.71 6.32
CA LYS A 40 14.91 4.15 7.00
C LYS A 40 15.60 5.28 6.25
N PRO A 41 16.14 6.27 6.98
CA PRO A 41 16.97 7.32 6.39
C PRO A 41 18.15 6.72 5.58
N GLY A 42 18.42 7.29 4.42
CA GLY A 42 19.50 6.85 3.55
C GLY A 42 19.17 5.67 2.62
N VAL A 43 18.00 5.06 2.75
CA VAL A 43 17.47 4.09 1.77
C VAL A 43 16.69 4.87 0.73
N GLY A 44 17.22 4.98 -0.50
CA GLY A 44 16.58 5.75 -1.57
C GLY A 44 15.35 5.08 -2.14
N MET A 45 15.29 3.75 -2.17
CA MET A 45 14.16 2.96 -2.64
C MET A 45 14.18 1.57 -2.02
N CYS A 46 13.03 1.03 -1.69
CA CYS A 46 12.91 -0.36 -1.21
C CYS A 46 11.58 -0.97 -1.68
N THR A 47 11.54 -2.30 -1.71
CA THR A 47 10.27 -3.01 -1.96
C THR A 47 9.49 -3.17 -0.66
N SER A 48 8.21 -2.88 -0.69
CA SER A 48 7.31 -3.05 0.45
C SER A 48 5.95 -3.58 0.02
N TYR A 49 5.07 -3.81 0.97
CA TYR A 49 3.67 -4.13 0.69
C TYR A 49 2.77 -3.55 1.76
N TRP A 50 1.55 -3.28 1.35
CA TRP A 50 0.50 -2.86 2.26
C TRP A 50 -0.72 -3.76 2.09
N SER A 51 -1.28 -4.20 3.19
CA SER A 51 -2.60 -4.85 3.16
C SER A 51 -3.67 -3.82 2.81
N GLY A 52 -4.69 -4.22 2.06
CA GLY A 52 -5.81 -3.36 1.70
C GLY A 52 -6.51 -2.75 2.92
N ARG A 53 -7.12 -1.60 2.70
CA ARG A 53 -7.98 -0.92 3.67
C ARG A 53 -9.38 -0.82 3.10
N PRO A 54 -10.44 -0.79 3.95
CA PRO A 54 -11.82 -0.69 3.49
C PRO A 54 -12.12 0.58 2.68
N THR A 55 -11.41 1.66 2.97
CA THR A 55 -11.63 2.97 2.35
C THR A 55 -10.31 3.63 1.95
N PRO A 56 -10.30 4.45 0.88
CA PRO A 56 -9.11 5.15 0.43
C PRO A 56 -8.50 6.06 1.50
N ASP A 57 -9.33 6.78 2.25
CA ASP A 57 -8.85 7.69 3.30
C ASP A 57 -8.08 6.97 4.40
N TRP A 58 -8.50 5.75 4.75
CA TRP A 58 -7.76 4.97 5.73
C TRP A 58 -6.37 4.60 5.21
N MET A 59 -6.25 4.18 3.95
CA MET A 59 -4.95 3.90 3.36
C MET A 59 -4.09 5.17 3.28
N PHE A 60 -4.63 6.25 2.73
CA PHE A 60 -3.92 7.52 2.60
C PHE A 60 -3.45 8.07 3.96
N SER A 61 -4.33 8.04 4.96
CA SER A 61 -3.99 8.50 6.32
C SER A 61 -2.98 7.61 7.02
N THR A 62 -2.92 6.32 6.67
CA THR A 62 -1.99 5.38 7.29
C THR A 62 -0.57 5.55 6.76
N CYS A 63 -0.37 5.66 5.46
CA CYS A 63 0.96 5.54 4.87
C CYS A 63 1.32 6.62 3.84
N CYS A 64 0.44 7.57 3.54
CA CYS A 64 0.69 8.52 2.47
C CYS A 64 0.79 9.98 2.94
N ILE A 65 0.09 10.38 4.01
CA ILE A 65 0.16 11.77 4.50
C ILE A 65 1.50 12.08 5.15
N ALA A 66 1.96 13.32 5.02
CA ALA A 66 3.25 13.77 5.53
C ALA A 66 3.43 13.57 7.04
N ALA A 67 2.35 13.66 7.82
CA ALA A 67 2.37 13.49 9.26
C ALA A 67 2.44 12.04 9.73
N SER A 68 2.29 11.06 8.84
CA SER A 68 2.33 9.66 9.22
C SER A 68 3.78 9.17 9.41
N GLU A 69 4.01 8.47 10.52
CA GLU A 69 5.27 7.75 10.76
C GLU A 69 5.49 6.60 9.75
N TRP A 70 4.41 6.15 9.09
CA TRP A 70 4.38 5.06 8.12
C TRP A 70 4.45 5.57 6.68
N ASN A 71 4.73 6.87 6.47
CA ASN A 71 4.95 7.44 5.15
C ASN A 71 6.31 6.98 4.61
N ASP A 72 6.33 5.78 4.05
CA ASP A 72 7.52 5.13 3.52
C ASP A 72 7.96 5.66 2.14
N MET A 73 7.16 6.53 1.53
CA MET A 73 7.59 7.35 0.39
C MET A 73 8.48 8.52 0.79
N ALA A 74 8.51 8.89 2.07
CA ALA A 74 9.08 10.14 2.56
C ALA A 74 8.54 11.40 1.82
N TRP A 75 7.34 11.29 1.21
CA TRP A 75 6.73 12.33 0.40
C TRP A 75 6.16 13.44 1.26
N ARG A 76 6.89 14.54 1.30
CA ARG A 76 6.59 15.74 2.10
C ARG A 76 7.33 16.95 1.55
N ASP A 77 6.95 18.13 2.02
CA ASP A 77 7.64 19.38 1.72
C ASP A 77 7.66 19.73 0.20
N THR A 78 6.65 19.23 -0.54
CA THR A 78 6.38 19.61 -1.93
C THR A 78 4.96 20.17 -2.05
N PRO A 79 4.70 21.07 -3.01
CA PRO A 79 3.34 21.59 -3.24
C PRO A 79 2.30 20.49 -3.51
N ALA A 80 2.70 19.40 -4.17
CA ALA A 80 1.83 18.27 -4.45
C ALA A 80 1.51 17.47 -3.19
N ALA A 81 2.49 17.24 -2.31
CA ALA A 81 2.29 16.60 -1.01
C ALA A 81 1.35 17.42 -0.11
N ASP A 82 1.51 18.75 -0.10
CA ASP A 82 0.65 19.66 0.66
C ASP A 82 -0.78 19.64 0.12
N ALA A 83 -0.97 19.69 -1.20
CA ALA A 83 -2.27 19.58 -1.83
C ALA A 83 -2.93 18.22 -1.52
N PHE A 84 -2.17 17.13 -1.58
CA PHE A 84 -2.63 15.80 -1.21
C PHE A 84 -3.11 15.76 0.25
N ASN A 85 -2.32 16.25 1.20
CA ASN A 85 -2.66 16.28 2.62
C ASN A 85 -3.95 17.07 2.87
N ALA A 86 -4.10 18.22 2.22
CA ALA A 86 -5.31 19.05 2.31
C ALA A 86 -6.54 18.32 1.76
N LEU A 87 -6.42 17.66 0.60
CA LEU A 87 -7.50 16.89 -0.02
C LEU A 87 -7.94 15.70 0.83
N VAL A 88 -6.99 14.92 1.37
CA VAL A 88 -7.31 13.79 2.26
C VAL A 88 -8.08 14.29 3.48
N THR A 89 -7.67 15.41 4.06
CA THR A 89 -8.35 16.00 5.21
C THR A 89 -9.75 16.47 4.88
N ALA A 90 -9.93 17.18 3.75
CA ALA A 90 -11.21 17.67 3.29
C ALA A 90 -12.18 16.52 2.92
N ALA A 91 -11.69 15.50 2.22
CA ALA A 91 -12.49 14.36 1.79
C ALA A 91 -13.10 13.57 2.97
N LYS A 92 -12.46 13.55 4.13
CA LYS A 92 -13.00 12.92 5.34
C LYS A 92 -14.28 13.60 5.84
N GLY A 93 -14.40 14.89 5.62
CA GLY A 93 -15.58 15.68 6.01
C GLY A 93 -16.63 15.83 4.91
N GLU A 94 -16.35 15.41 3.66
CA GLU A 94 -17.28 15.54 2.55
C GLU A 94 -18.37 14.48 2.60
N LEU A 95 -19.63 14.92 2.65
CA LEU A 95 -20.82 14.06 2.75
C LEU A 95 -21.38 13.67 1.38
N ASP A 96 -21.09 14.46 0.35
CA ASP A 96 -21.47 14.13 -1.02
C ASP A 96 -20.53 13.05 -1.56
N ASP A 97 -21.06 11.85 -1.78
CA ASP A 97 -20.30 10.70 -2.25
C ASP A 97 -19.57 10.97 -3.58
N LYS A 98 -20.20 11.68 -4.52
CA LYS A 98 -19.61 11.97 -5.82
C LYS A 98 -18.41 12.90 -5.66
N LYS A 99 -18.57 13.99 -4.91
CA LYS A 99 -17.48 14.93 -4.64
C LYS A 99 -16.33 14.24 -3.89
N ARG A 100 -16.66 13.42 -2.90
CA ARG A 100 -15.65 12.67 -2.15
C ARG A 100 -14.85 11.72 -3.04
N HIS A 101 -15.49 11.03 -3.99
CA HIS A 101 -14.81 10.21 -4.99
C HIS A 101 -13.89 11.03 -5.91
N GLU A 102 -14.35 12.19 -6.37
CA GLU A 102 -13.53 13.10 -7.18
C GLU A 102 -12.29 13.58 -6.40
N MET A 103 -12.43 13.88 -5.12
CA MET A 103 -11.30 14.24 -4.25
C MET A 103 -10.30 13.09 -4.08
N TYR A 104 -10.76 11.86 -3.86
CA TYR A 104 -9.87 10.72 -3.77
C TYR A 104 -9.23 10.35 -5.10
N PHE A 105 -9.91 10.56 -6.22
CA PHE A 105 -9.30 10.40 -7.53
C PHE A 105 -8.16 11.40 -7.73
N GLU A 106 -8.35 12.65 -7.35
CA GLU A 106 -7.29 13.66 -7.41
C GLU A 106 -6.13 13.33 -6.45
N CYS A 107 -6.40 12.78 -5.27
CA CYS A 107 -5.36 12.25 -4.39
C CYS A 107 -4.50 11.17 -5.08
N GLN A 108 -5.16 10.24 -5.80
CA GLN A 108 -4.44 9.20 -6.54
C GLN A 108 -3.62 9.77 -7.69
N ARG A 109 -4.15 10.77 -8.40
CA ARG A 109 -3.43 11.45 -9.47
C ARG A 109 -2.16 12.13 -8.95
N LEU A 110 -2.28 12.93 -7.90
CA LEU A 110 -1.12 13.60 -7.26
C LEU A 110 -0.07 12.59 -6.81
N MET A 111 -0.49 11.51 -6.17
CA MET A 111 0.42 10.46 -5.72
C MET A 111 1.10 9.73 -6.88
N ASN A 112 0.42 9.53 -8.00
CA ASN A 112 0.99 8.89 -9.19
C ASN A 112 1.99 9.81 -9.92
N GLU A 113 1.76 11.12 -9.92
CA GLU A 113 2.59 12.09 -10.66
C GLU A 113 3.81 12.58 -9.86
N ASP A 114 3.69 12.70 -8.54
CA ASP A 114 4.73 13.30 -7.67
C ASP A 114 5.08 12.41 -6.46
N GLY A 115 4.25 11.43 -6.13
CA GLY A 115 4.51 10.51 -5.03
C GLY A 115 5.55 9.44 -5.34
N GLY A 116 6.04 8.79 -4.30
CA GLY A 116 7.13 7.82 -4.40
C GLY A 116 6.73 6.36 -4.62
N TYR A 117 5.44 6.03 -4.77
CA TYR A 117 5.01 4.65 -4.97
C TYR A 117 5.02 4.22 -6.44
N ILE A 118 5.64 3.08 -6.68
CA ILE A 118 5.47 2.31 -7.91
C ILE A 118 4.67 1.06 -7.55
N THR A 119 3.35 1.10 -7.76
CA THR A 119 2.46 -0.03 -7.51
C THR A 119 2.49 -0.98 -8.69
N TRP A 120 3.28 -2.03 -8.60
CA TRP A 120 3.53 -2.98 -9.69
C TRP A 120 2.51 -4.14 -9.74
N SER A 121 1.85 -4.48 -8.63
CA SER A 121 0.78 -5.48 -8.61
C SER A 121 -0.14 -5.36 -7.40
N TYR A 122 -1.29 -6.02 -7.51
CA TYR A 122 -2.20 -6.25 -6.39
C TYR A 122 -2.25 -7.74 -6.08
N GLY A 123 -1.84 -8.10 -4.86
CA GLY A 123 -1.88 -9.47 -4.39
C GLY A 123 -3.30 -9.95 -4.07
N GLN A 124 -3.55 -11.23 -4.27
CA GLN A 124 -4.79 -11.88 -3.84
C GLN A 124 -4.61 -12.45 -2.43
N ASN A 125 -5.58 -12.22 -1.55
CA ASN A 125 -5.68 -12.94 -0.29
C ASN A 125 -6.32 -14.31 -0.56
N VAL A 126 -5.50 -15.35 -0.56
CA VAL A 126 -5.96 -16.73 -0.78
C VAL A 126 -6.01 -17.46 0.55
N SER A 127 -7.16 -18.04 0.85
CA SER A 127 -7.37 -18.87 2.04
C SER A 127 -8.01 -20.20 1.65
N ALA A 128 -7.68 -21.24 2.38
CA ALA A 128 -8.32 -22.54 2.24
C ALA A 128 -8.79 -23.03 3.62
N ASN A 129 -9.94 -23.67 3.65
CA ASN A 129 -10.51 -24.20 4.87
C ASN A 129 -11.02 -25.62 4.66
N ASN A 130 -11.10 -26.37 5.74
CA ASN A 130 -11.73 -27.69 5.75
C ASN A 130 -13.24 -27.56 5.50
N LYS A 131 -13.85 -28.51 4.79
CA LYS A 131 -15.29 -28.55 4.51
C LYS A 131 -16.20 -28.55 5.74
N ARG A 132 -15.65 -28.93 6.89
CA ARG A 132 -16.36 -28.87 8.18
C ARG A 132 -16.40 -27.48 8.79
N LEU A 133 -15.65 -26.53 8.21
CA LEU A 133 -15.68 -25.14 8.64
C LEU A 133 -16.52 -24.36 7.63
N ALA A 134 -17.68 -23.94 8.06
CA ALA A 134 -18.64 -23.19 7.26
C ALA A 134 -18.53 -21.68 7.52
N HIS A 135 -18.93 -20.89 6.56
CA HIS A 135 -18.94 -19.43 6.64
C HIS A 135 -20.05 -18.84 5.78
N SER A 136 -20.32 -17.56 5.94
CA SER A 136 -21.20 -16.80 5.05
C SER A 136 -20.71 -16.84 3.60
N PRO A 137 -21.59 -16.76 2.60
CA PRO A 137 -21.21 -16.61 1.18
C PRO A 137 -20.32 -15.38 0.94
N THR A 138 -20.47 -14.34 1.74
CA THR A 138 -19.67 -13.13 1.66
C THR A 138 -18.57 -13.17 2.71
N VAL A 139 -17.33 -13.10 2.24
CA VAL A 139 -16.12 -13.06 3.05
C VAL A 139 -15.40 -11.73 2.81
N ALA A 140 -14.93 -11.08 3.86
CA ALA A 140 -14.22 -9.83 3.73
C ALA A 140 -12.85 -10.04 3.05
N GLY A 141 -12.58 -9.29 1.99
CA GLY A 141 -11.37 -9.40 1.17
C GLY A 141 -10.23 -8.47 1.55
N ASN A 142 -10.43 -7.57 2.52
CA ASN A 142 -9.45 -6.54 2.87
C ASN A 142 -8.27 -7.06 3.70
N TRP A 143 -8.46 -8.15 4.46
CA TRP A 143 -7.41 -8.83 5.23
C TRP A 143 -7.62 -10.34 5.21
N HIS A 144 -6.60 -11.07 5.67
CA HIS A 144 -6.69 -12.54 5.80
C HIS A 144 -7.84 -12.96 6.71
N LEU A 145 -8.28 -14.19 6.56
CA LEU A 145 -9.23 -14.83 7.44
C LEU A 145 -10.49 -13.98 7.70
N ASP A 146 -11.15 -13.56 6.61
CA ASP A 146 -12.40 -12.79 6.66
C ASP A 146 -12.23 -11.44 7.41
N GLY A 147 -11.18 -10.69 7.05
CA GLY A 147 -10.88 -9.43 7.71
C GLY A 147 -10.44 -9.61 9.17
N CYS A 148 -9.78 -10.72 9.49
CA CYS A 148 -9.40 -11.14 10.84
C CYS A 148 -10.58 -11.50 11.75
N LYS A 149 -11.77 -11.81 11.17
CA LYS A 149 -13.00 -12.10 11.94
C LYS A 149 -13.48 -13.54 11.83
N ILE A 150 -12.58 -14.44 11.47
CA ILE A 150 -12.91 -15.86 11.31
C ILE A 150 -13.53 -16.45 12.60
N THR A 151 -13.00 -16.09 13.76
CA THR A 151 -13.47 -16.61 15.06
C THR A 151 -14.87 -16.12 15.45
N GLU A 152 -15.34 -15.04 14.86
CA GLU A 152 -16.66 -14.46 15.12
C GLU A 152 -17.69 -14.87 14.06
N ARG A 153 -17.24 -15.17 12.82
CA ARG A 153 -18.13 -15.28 11.65
C ARG A 153 -18.18 -16.66 11.01
N TRP A 154 -17.26 -17.56 11.39
CA TRP A 154 -17.20 -18.91 10.85
C TRP A 154 -17.55 -19.91 11.93
N TRP A 155 -18.13 -21.06 11.55
CA TRP A 155 -18.61 -22.09 12.48
C TRP A 155 -18.33 -23.49 11.97
N PHE A 156 -18.31 -24.46 12.85
CA PHE A 156 -18.25 -25.88 12.47
C PHE A 156 -19.65 -26.37 12.09
N ALA A 157 -19.77 -27.02 10.91
CA ALA A 157 -20.98 -27.61 10.37
C ALA A 157 -20.94 -29.14 10.45
#